data_3df102ecc265209e3563178490f25762
#
_entry.id   3df102ecc265209e3563178490f25762
#
_cell.length_a   1.000
_cell.length_b   1.000
_cell.length_c   1.000
_cell.angle_alpha   90.00
_cell.angle_beta   90.00
_cell.angle_gamma   90.00
#
_symmetry.space_group_name_H-M   'P 1'
#
loop_
_entity.id
_entity.type
_entity.pdbx_description
1 polymer ?
#
loop_
_entity_poly.entity_id
_entity_poly.type
_entity_poly.pdbx_seq_one_letter_code
_entity_poly.pdbx_strand_id
1 'polypeptide(L)'
;MPHSGRGRNHGSRLLQNVTPANPGETAYISGMTDTPDVPDPERNRLSGRLARTARVGANLSGAGISFAANSLFGGDQSDERIAKALAAALGKSKGPLMKVAQMVSTIPDFLPAEYAAELSQLQAEAPAMGWPFVKRRMRGELGPGWDDRFAAFEKEASHAASLGQVHQATLHDGRRVACKLQYPDMSSAVESDVGQLKAMLGLFKRMDGSIDLTEMVGEVTDRLREELDYGREARHMSLYARMLADKDFVQVPEPVPDLSTDRLLTMTWLDGERLGAFEDAPQETRNHIAEMLFWTWWGPFNSHAVIHGDPHLGNYQVTGGGTGINLLDFGCIRVFPPTFVEGVVDLYRAMLRDDFDAAYAAYEKWGFQNLSRELVEVLNIWARFIYGPLLDDRVRTVADGVTAGEYGRKEAFQVRKLLKEKGPVKIPREFVFMDRAAIGLGAAYLRLKAEVNYHRLFEESLEGFDVKAVAERQAAALKAVGL
;
A
#
# COMPACT_ATOMS: atom_id res chain seq x y z
N MET A 1 -30.66 72.71 3.27
CA MET A 1 -32.10 72.80 3.13
C MET A 1 -32.55 71.83 2.03
N PRO A 2 -33.67 71.23 2.19
CA PRO A 2 -34.18 70.26 3.17
C PRO A 2 -34.71 69.01 2.41
N HIS A 3 -35.13 67.99 2.90
CA HIS A 3 -36.16 67.41 3.77
C HIS A 3 -35.99 65.89 3.76
N SER A 4 -35.92 65.24 4.82
CA SER A 4 -36.98 64.74 5.76
C SER A 4 -37.65 63.43 5.32
N GLY A 5 -37.67 62.47 6.22
CA GLY A 5 -38.66 61.43 6.33
C GLY A 5 -38.07 60.13 6.91
N ARG A 6 -37.95 59.98 8.14
CA ARG A 6 -38.69 59.29 9.24
C ARG A 6 -39.36 57.97 8.83
N GLY A 7 -38.99 56.91 9.54
CA GLY A 7 -39.81 55.70 9.72
C GLY A 7 -39.09 54.64 10.56
N ARG A 8 -39.39 54.66 11.88
CA ARG A 8 -39.10 53.63 12.92
C ARG A 8 -39.76 52.28 12.53
N ASN A 9 -39.24 51.10 12.85
CA ASN A 9 -39.34 50.50 14.19
C ASN A 9 -38.79 49.06 14.19
N HIS A 10 -38.12 48.68 15.28
CA HIS A 10 -38.18 47.48 16.10
C HIS A 10 -38.20 46.07 15.53
N GLY A 11 -37.24 45.28 15.96
CA GLY A 11 -37.31 43.82 16.00
C GLY A 11 -36.03 43.21 16.47
N SER A 12 -35.78 43.22 17.78
CA SER A 12 -34.75 42.49 18.47
C SER A 12 -34.99 40.97 18.46
N ARG A 13 -33.86 40.20 18.62
CA ARG A 13 -33.74 38.78 18.97
C ARG A 13 -33.73 37.83 17.78
N LEU A 14 -32.76 36.93 17.66
CA LEU A 14 -32.18 35.96 18.58
C LEU A 14 -30.78 35.56 18.12
N LEU A 15 -29.83 35.67 19.00
CA LEU A 15 -28.56 34.92 18.96
C LEU A 15 -28.92 33.44 19.14
N GLN A 16 -28.90 32.66 18.11
CA GLN A 16 -28.87 31.21 18.22
C GLN A 16 -27.44 30.73 18.03
N ASN A 17 -26.96 30.06 19.04
CA ASN A 17 -25.69 29.35 19.13
C ASN A 17 -25.45 28.48 17.88
N VAL A 18 -24.45 28.82 17.09
CA VAL A 18 -23.90 27.93 16.08
C VAL A 18 -22.81 27.12 16.79
N THR A 19 -23.15 25.89 17.12
CA THR A 19 -22.18 24.86 17.52
C THR A 19 -21.27 24.62 16.32
N PRO A 20 -19.94 24.50 16.50
CA PRO A 20 -19.05 24.19 15.38
C PRO A 20 -19.36 22.78 14.87
N ALA A 21 -19.65 22.67 13.59
CA ALA A 21 -19.84 21.43 12.90
C ALA A 21 -18.56 20.60 12.93
N ASN A 22 -18.72 19.33 13.25
CA ASN A 22 -17.72 18.29 13.28
C ASN A 22 -17.03 18.19 11.88
N PRO A 23 -15.70 18.18 11.75
CA PRO A 23 -15.01 18.01 10.47
C PRO A 23 -14.97 16.53 10.09
N GLY A 24 -16.07 16.01 9.55
CA GLY A 24 -16.22 14.60 9.23
C GLY A 24 -17.22 14.28 8.11
N GLU A 25 -17.89 15.27 7.56
CA GLU A 25 -18.75 15.06 6.37
C GLU A 25 -18.00 15.44 5.10
N THR A 26 -17.38 14.44 4.49
CA THR A 26 -16.83 14.49 3.12
C THR A 26 -17.97 14.78 2.13
N ALA A 27 -17.91 15.95 1.51
CA ALA A 27 -18.67 16.20 0.30
C ALA A 27 -18.23 15.23 -0.80
N TYR A 28 -19.05 14.25 -1.12
CA TYR A 28 -18.88 13.35 -2.26
C TYR A 28 -18.82 14.17 -3.54
N ILE A 29 -17.85 13.85 -4.40
CA ILE A 29 -17.81 14.38 -5.76
C ILE A 29 -19.10 13.94 -6.45
N SER A 30 -19.99 14.89 -6.70
CA SER A 30 -21.23 14.72 -7.47
C SER A 30 -20.87 14.47 -8.94
N GLY A 31 -20.64 13.21 -9.28
CA GLY A 31 -20.26 12.78 -10.62
C GLY A 31 -20.27 11.27 -10.80
N MET A 32 -20.38 10.50 -9.73
CA MET A 32 -20.71 9.08 -9.83
C MET A 32 -22.24 8.98 -10.02
N THR A 33 -22.67 8.38 -11.10
CA THR A 33 -24.09 8.23 -11.46
C THR A 33 -24.87 7.69 -10.28
N ASP A 34 -25.88 8.48 -9.81
CA ASP A 34 -26.94 8.02 -8.91
C ASP A 34 -27.68 6.87 -9.61
N THR A 35 -27.22 5.65 -9.40
CA THR A 35 -28.00 4.47 -9.74
C THR A 35 -29.20 4.42 -8.78
N PRO A 36 -30.45 4.18 -9.27
CA PRO A 36 -31.61 4.09 -8.41
C PRO A 36 -31.36 3.06 -7.30
N ASP A 37 -31.89 3.38 -6.11
CA ASP A 37 -31.71 2.62 -4.85
C ASP A 37 -32.23 1.16 -4.97
N VAL A 38 -31.51 0.37 -5.77
CA VAL A 38 -31.68 -1.09 -5.83
C VAL A 38 -30.84 -1.65 -4.70
N PRO A 39 -31.42 -2.39 -3.73
CA PRO A 39 -30.66 -2.94 -2.62
C PRO A 39 -29.46 -3.75 -3.14
N ASP A 40 -28.25 -3.33 -2.79
CA ASP A 40 -27.02 -4.00 -3.20
C ASP A 40 -27.05 -5.49 -2.79
N PRO A 41 -27.17 -6.44 -3.74
CA PRO A 41 -27.28 -7.86 -3.42
C PRO A 41 -26.01 -8.43 -2.80
N GLU A 42 -24.88 -7.71 -2.90
CA GLU A 42 -23.58 -8.11 -2.36
C GLU A 42 -23.18 -7.36 -1.09
N ARG A 43 -24.11 -6.56 -0.52
CA ARG A 43 -23.89 -5.90 0.77
C ARG A 43 -23.55 -6.95 1.82
N ASN A 44 -22.50 -6.69 2.61
CA ASN A 44 -21.96 -7.56 3.65
C ASN A 44 -23.04 -8.32 4.46
N ARG A 45 -23.35 -9.58 4.04
CA ARG A 45 -24.45 -10.39 4.60
C ARG A 45 -23.93 -11.35 5.65
N LEU A 46 -24.60 -11.40 6.80
CA LEU A 46 -24.31 -12.39 7.87
C LEU A 46 -24.33 -13.84 7.37
N SER A 47 -25.24 -14.18 6.43
CA SER A 47 -25.33 -15.51 5.83
C SER A 47 -24.09 -15.88 4.99
N GLY A 48 -23.53 -14.94 4.25
CA GLY A 48 -22.29 -15.14 3.49
C GLY A 48 -21.08 -15.35 4.40
N ARG A 49 -21.00 -14.57 5.51
CA ARG A 49 -19.97 -14.74 6.55
C ARG A 49 -20.04 -16.11 7.19
N LEU A 50 -21.23 -16.54 7.64
CA LEU A 50 -21.43 -17.83 8.30
C LEU A 50 -21.10 -19.01 7.39
N ALA A 51 -21.53 -18.99 6.13
CA ALA A 51 -21.23 -20.05 5.16
C ALA A 51 -19.73 -20.18 4.87
N ARG A 52 -19.01 -19.04 4.80
CA ARG A 52 -17.56 -19.05 4.60
C ARG A 52 -16.80 -19.45 5.85
N THR A 53 -17.20 -18.93 7.02
CA THR A 53 -16.62 -19.32 8.32
C THR A 53 -16.77 -20.81 8.58
N ALA A 54 -17.92 -21.42 8.25
CA ALA A 54 -18.12 -22.85 8.36
C ALA A 54 -17.21 -23.67 7.43
N ARG A 55 -16.99 -23.18 6.20
CA ARG A 55 -16.15 -23.85 5.18
C ARG A 55 -14.66 -23.76 5.51
N VAL A 56 -14.20 -22.63 6.00
CA VAL A 56 -12.80 -22.40 6.39
C VAL A 56 -12.54 -22.98 7.79
N GLY A 57 -13.51 -22.93 8.71
CA GLY A 57 -13.45 -23.57 10.02
C GLY A 57 -13.27 -25.07 9.92
N ALA A 58 -13.88 -25.75 8.92
CA ALA A 58 -13.65 -27.16 8.65
C ALA A 58 -12.20 -27.44 8.19
N ASN A 59 -11.58 -26.51 7.46
CA ASN A 59 -10.17 -26.64 7.03
C ASN A 59 -9.19 -26.32 8.17
N LEU A 60 -9.56 -25.40 9.09
CA LEU A 60 -8.74 -25.02 10.24
C LEU A 60 -8.84 -26.04 11.38
N SER A 61 -9.98 -26.74 11.55
CA SER A 61 -10.12 -27.79 12.55
C SER A 61 -9.13 -28.95 12.30
N GLY A 62 -8.87 -29.32 11.04
CA GLY A 62 -7.85 -30.29 10.68
C GLY A 62 -6.41 -29.82 11.00
N ALA A 63 -6.11 -28.55 10.78
CA ALA A 63 -4.81 -27.95 11.12
C ALA A 63 -4.65 -27.74 12.64
N GLY A 64 -5.73 -27.32 13.33
CA GLY A 64 -5.75 -27.10 14.77
C GLY A 64 -5.61 -28.40 15.57
N ILE A 65 -6.19 -29.49 15.10
CA ILE A 65 -6.05 -30.84 15.73
C ILE A 65 -4.63 -31.36 15.56
N SER A 66 -4.01 -31.21 14.40
CA SER A 66 -2.60 -31.55 14.17
C SER A 66 -1.65 -30.69 15.02
N PHE A 67 -1.99 -29.40 15.20
CA PHE A 67 -1.21 -28.49 16.03
C PHE A 67 -1.30 -28.85 17.53
N ALA A 68 -2.50 -29.10 18.05
CA ALA A 68 -2.69 -29.50 19.44
C ALA A 68 -2.00 -30.84 19.77
N ALA A 69 -2.00 -31.78 18.83
CA ALA A 69 -1.32 -33.06 19.01
C ALA A 69 0.21 -32.94 19.03
N ASN A 70 0.79 -32.02 18.20
CA ASN A 70 2.23 -31.80 18.16
C ASN A 70 2.76 -30.85 19.25
N SER A 71 1.91 -30.01 19.83
CA SER A 71 2.25 -29.04 20.89
C SER A 71 2.51 -29.71 22.25
N LEU A 72 2.04 -30.96 22.43
CA LEU A 72 2.23 -31.74 23.68
C LEU A 72 3.63 -32.35 23.83
N PHE A 73 4.47 -32.27 22.81
CA PHE A 73 5.82 -32.85 22.81
C PHE A 73 6.92 -31.83 22.49
N GLY A 74 7.22 -30.91 23.42
CA GLY A 74 8.54 -30.37 23.72
C GLY A 74 9.15 -29.24 22.88
N GLY A 75 9.75 -28.27 23.59
CA GLY A 75 11.03 -27.57 23.34
C GLY A 75 11.05 -26.41 22.36
N ASP A 76 11.66 -25.36 22.74
CA ASP A 76 12.35 -24.17 22.17
C ASP A 76 12.22 -23.77 20.66
N GLN A 77 11.17 -24.19 19.95
CA GLN A 77 10.89 -23.89 18.55
C GLN A 77 9.50 -23.24 18.36
N SER A 78 9.06 -22.41 19.29
CA SER A 78 7.69 -21.84 19.26
C SER A 78 7.46 -20.97 18.02
N ASP A 79 8.42 -20.09 17.67
CA ASP A 79 8.30 -19.12 16.57
C ASP A 79 8.18 -19.83 15.19
N GLU A 80 8.99 -20.84 14.93
CA GLU A 80 8.97 -21.60 13.68
C GLU A 80 7.69 -22.45 13.52
N ARG A 81 7.18 -23.00 14.61
CA ARG A 81 5.92 -23.78 14.61
C ARG A 81 4.70 -22.88 14.37
N ILE A 82 4.70 -21.68 14.95
CA ILE A 82 3.68 -20.65 14.73
C ILE A 82 3.67 -20.25 13.27
N ALA A 83 4.84 -19.93 12.71
CA ALA A 83 5.00 -19.56 11.32
C ALA A 83 4.54 -20.66 10.36
N LYS A 84 4.90 -21.92 10.63
CA LYS A 84 4.44 -23.10 9.86
C LYS A 84 2.92 -23.28 9.90
N ALA A 85 2.32 -23.16 11.08
CA ALA A 85 0.87 -23.30 11.22
C ALA A 85 0.11 -22.16 10.51
N LEU A 86 0.64 -20.93 10.59
CA LEU A 86 0.09 -19.77 9.93
C LEU A 86 0.22 -19.89 8.39
N ALA A 87 1.38 -20.25 7.89
CA ALA A 87 1.63 -20.48 6.47
C ALA A 87 0.74 -21.61 5.90
N ALA A 88 0.60 -22.71 6.62
CA ALA A 88 -0.28 -23.82 6.23
C ALA A 88 -1.78 -23.44 6.23
N ALA A 89 -2.20 -22.60 7.17
CA ALA A 89 -3.56 -22.08 7.23
C ALA A 89 -3.85 -21.08 6.10
N LEU A 90 -2.92 -20.15 5.85
CA LEU A 90 -3.02 -19.13 4.82
C LEU A 90 -2.86 -19.71 3.42
N GLY A 91 -1.93 -20.65 3.21
CA GLY A 91 -1.64 -21.27 1.91
C GLY A 91 -2.78 -22.11 1.33
N LYS A 92 -3.69 -22.62 2.17
CA LYS A 92 -4.89 -23.33 1.73
C LYS A 92 -6.09 -22.44 1.43
N SER A 93 -5.98 -21.15 1.72
CA SER A 93 -7.06 -20.18 1.59
C SER A 93 -6.97 -19.43 0.26
N LYS A 94 -8.13 -19.26 -0.42
CA LYS A 94 -8.24 -18.45 -1.63
C LYS A 94 -8.91 -17.11 -1.29
N GLY A 95 -8.53 -16.05 -2.00
CA GLY A 95 -9.13 -14.71 -1.86
C GLY A 95 -8.41 -13.83 -0.83
N PRO A 96 -9.13 -13.02 -0.01
CA PRO A 96 -8.52 -12.00 0.85
C PRO A 96 -7.43 -12.52 1.81
N LEU A 97 -7.56 -13.75 2.33
CA LEU A 97 -6.51 -14.36 3.18
C LEU A 97 -5.18 -14.54 2.46
N MET A 98 -5.19 -14.71 1.14
CA MET A 98 -3.95 -14.76 0.35
C MET A 98 -3.24 -13.40 0.36
N LYS A 99 -3.99 -12.28 0.32
CA LYS A 99 -3.42 -10.93 0.46
C LYS A 99 -2.87 -10.69 1.87
N VAL A 100 -3.55 -11.21 2.91
CA VAL A 100 -3.01 -11.25 4.28
C VAL A 100 -1.66 -11.96 4.31
N ALA A 101 -1.59 -13.13 3.68
CA ALA A 101 -0.36 -13.91 3.58
C ALA A 101 0.77 -13.12 2.91
N GLN A 102 0.45 -12.37 1.85
CA GLN A 102 1.41 -11.46 1.20
C GLN A 102 1.91 -10.37 2.13
N MET A 103 0.97 -9.67 2.80
CA MET A 103 1.33 -8.57 3.70
C MET A 103 2.22 -9.08 4.84
N VAL A 104 1.89 -10.25 5.37
CA VAL A 104 2.65 -10.89 6.44
C VAL A 104 4.00 -11.39 5.94
N SER A 105 4.11 -11.91 4.72
CA SER A 105 5.37 -12.39 4.14
C SER A 105 6.36 -11.28 3.81
N THR A 106 5.90 -10.04 3.68
CA THR A 106 6.77 -8.86 3.46
C THR A 106 7.36 -8.30 4.76
N ILE A 107 6.91 -8.78 5.93
CA ILE A 107 7.49 -8.38 7.21
C ILE A 107 8.76 -9.25 7.43
N PRO A 108 9.96 -8.63 7.52
CA PRO A 108 11.19 -9.37 7.70
C PRO A 108 11.11 -10.25 8.95
N ASP A 109 11.53 -11.52 8.82
CA ASP A 109 11.58 -12.54 9.88
C ASP A 109 10.24 -12.90 10.58
N PHE A 110 9.10 -12.46 10.05
CA PHE A 110 7.80 -12.91 10.58
C PHE A 110 7.49 -14.36 10.15
N LEU A 111 7.83 -14.71 8.91
CA LEU A 111 7.75 -16.08 8.40
C LEU A 111 9.13 -16.57 7.97
N PRO A 112 9.48 -17.85 8.17
CA PRO A 112 10.64 -18.45 7.54
C PRO A 112 10.61 -18.26 6.02
N ALA A 113 11.79 -18.01 5.42
CA ALA A 113 11.93 -17.63 4.01
C ALA A 113 11.25 -18.59 3.03
N GLU A 114 11.28 -19.89 3.37
CA GLU A 114 10.67 -20.95 2.55
C GLU A 114 9.15 -20.76 2.44
N TYR A 115 8.49 -20.37 3.56
CA TYR A 115 7.04 -20.14 3.59
C TYR A 115 6.65 -18.79 2.96
N ALA A 116 7.49 -17.76 3.12
CA ALA A 116 7.28 -16.48 2.44
C ALA A 116 7.36 -16.65 0.91
N ALA A 117 8.32 -17.45 0.43
CA ALA A 117 8.46 -17.78 -0.99
C ALA A 117 7.27 -18.61 -1.52
N GLU A 118 6.82 -19.61 -0.76
CA GLU A 118 5.68 -20.46 -1.11
C GLU A 118 4.38 -19.65 -1.17
N LEU A 119 4.16 -18.75 -0.22
CA LEU A 119 3.01 -17.83 -0.21
C LEU A 119 3.05 -16.83 -1.36
N SER A 120 4.23 -16.37 -1.76
CA SER A 120 4.41 -15.49 -2.92
C SER A 120 4.11 -16.19 -4.25
N GLN A 121 4.43 -17.47 -4.37
CA GLN A 121 4.12 -18.27 -5.59
C GLN A 121 2.62 -18.53 -5.75
N LEU A 122 1.88 -18.73 -4.66
CA LEU A 122 0.43 -18.96 -4.71
C LEU A 122 -0.38 -17.81 -5.32
N GLN A 123 0.20 -16.62 -5.45
CA GLN A 123 -0.44 -15.44 -6.05
C GLN A 123 -0.55 -15.47 -7.57
N ALA A 124 0.44 -16.06 -8.22
CA ALA A 124 0.53 -16.04 -9.69
C ALA A 124 -0.54 -16.92 -10.36
N GLU A 125 -1.24 -17.77 -9.61
CA GLU A 125 -2.03 -18.88 -10.15
C GLU A 125 -3.54 -18.82 -9.87
N ALA A 126 -4.09 -17.74 -9.30
CA ALA A 126 -5.54 -17.64 -9.14
C ALA A 126 -6.21 -17.47 -10.51
N PRO A 127 -6.94 -18.48 -11.04
CA PRO A 127 -7.55 -18.35 -12.35
C PRO A 127 -8.61 -17.26 -12.34
N ALA A 128 -8.61 -16.41 -13.38
CA ALA A 128 -9.64 -15.41 -13.60
C ALA A 128 -11.02 -16.08 -13.66
N MET A 129 -12.05 -15.39 -13.19
CA MET A 129 -13.44 -15.83 -13.35
C MET A 129 -13.87 -15.69 -14.80
N GLY A 130 -14.61 -16.68 -15.29
CA GLY A 130 -15.05 -16.73 -16.69
C GLY A 130 -16.07 -15.66 -17.08
N TRP A 131 -16.33 -15.54 -18.38
CA TRP A 131 -17.21 -14.57 -19.00
C TRP A 131 -18.62 -14.42 -18.36
N PRO A 132 -19.29 -15.48 -17.86
CA PRO A 132 -20.57 -15.32 -17.17
C PRO A 132 -20.51 -14.43 -15.92
N PHE A 133 -19.39 -14.46 -15.17
CA PHE A 133 -19.14 -13.54 -14.06
C PHE A 133 -18.99 -12.11 -14.58
N VAL A 134 -18.15 -11.89 -15.59
CA VAL A 134 -17.89 -10.56 -16.17
C VAL A 134 -19.19 -9.89 -16.58
N LYS A 135 -20.03 -10.59 -17.38
CA LYS A 135 -21.34 -10.07 -17.81
C LYS A 135 -22.25 -9.71 -16.64
N ARG A 136 -22.27 -10.54 -15.60
CA ARG A 136 -23.10 -10.27 -14.42
C ARG A 136 -22.59 -9.05 -13.65
N ARG A 137 -21.27 -8.93 -13.45
CA ARG A 137 -20.66 -7.78 -12.77
C ARG A 137 -20.90 -6.51 -13.58
N MET A 138 -20.58 -6.47 -14.85
CA MET A 138 -20.76 -5.31 -15.71
C MET A 138 -22.23 -4.85 -15.76
N ARG A 139 -23.16 -5.80 -15.86
CA ARG A 139 -24.62 -5.50 -15.81
C ARG A 139 -25.04 -4.93 -14.46
N GLY A 140 -24.45 -5.43 -13.37
CA GLY A 140 -24.73 -4.93 -12.02
C GLY A 140 -24.22 -3.52 -11.77
N GLU A 141 -23.07 -3.18 -12.36
CA GLU A 141 -22.40 -1.90 -12.15
C GLU A 141 -22.85 -0.82 -13.15
N LEU A 142 -23.02 -1.16 -14.42
CA LEU A 142 -23.31 -0.19 -15.49
C LEU A 142 -24.71 -0.34 -16.10
N GLY A 143 -25.51 -1.31 -15.62
CA GLY A 143 -26.85 -1.55 -16.11
C GLY A 143 -26.94 -2.55 -17.29
N PRO A 144 -28.17 -2.85 -17.79
CA PRO A 144 -28.41 -3.90 -18.80
C PRO A 144 -27.71 -3.67 -20.13
N GLY A 145 -27.56 -2.42 -20.56
CA GLY A 145 -26.91 -2.03 -21.83
C GLY A 145 -25.44 -1.66 -21.67
N TRP A 146 -24.73 -2.23 -20.71
CA TRP A 146 -23.34 -1.91 -20.44
C TRP A 146 -22.41 -2.12 -21.64
N ASP A 147 -22.68 -3.14 -22.47
CA ASP A 147 -21.91 -3.49 -23.65
C ASP A 147 -21.99 -2.43 -24.76
N ASP A 148 -23.09 -1.69 -24.85
CA ASP A 148 -23.24 -0.56 -25.76
C ASP A 148 -22.34 0.64 -25.43
N ARG A 149 -21.72 0.65 -24.24
CA ARG A 149 -20.80 1.72 -23.82
C ARG A 149 -19.36 1.53 -24.37
N PHE A 150 -19.06 0.36 -24.92
CA PHE A 150 -17.76 -0.01 -25.44
C PHE A 150 -17.85 -0.38 -26.92
N ALA A 151 -16.91 0.08 -27.73
CA ALA A 151 -16.76 -0.38 -29.12
C ALA A 151 -16.28 -1.83 -29.17
N ALA A 152 -15.42 -2.23 -28.19
CA ALA A 152 -14.97 -3.61 -28.00
C ALA A 152 -14.68 -3.87 -26.52
N PHE A 153 -14.91 -5.10 -26.07
CA PHE A 153 -14.60 -5.54 -24.72
C PHE A 153 -14.00 -6.97 -24.77
N GLU A 154 -12.76 -7.13 -24.26
CA GLU A 154 -12.07 -8.41 -24.28
C GLU A 154 -12.69 -9.38 -23.27
N LYS A 155 -13.05 -10.60 -23.74
CA LYS A 155 -13.73 -11.60 -22.89
C LYS A 155 -12.80 -12.26 -21.89
N GLU A 156 -11.53 -12.36 -22.26
CA GLU A 156 -10.50 -12.93 -21.40
C GLU A 156 -9.87 -11.82 -20.54
N ALA A 157 -9.58 -12.13 -19.30
CA ALA A 157 -8.90 -11.20 -18.44
C ALA A 157 -7.44 -11.03 -18.88
N SER A 158 -7.00 -9.79 -19.05
CA SER A 158 -5.60 -9.47 -19.34
C SER A 158 -4.70 -9.73 -18.15
N HIS A 159 -5.22 -9.50 -16.93
CA HIS A 159 -4.48 -9.69 -15.66
C HIS A 159 -5.43 -10.16 -14.56
N ALA A 160 -4.92 -11.00 -13.66
CA ALA A 160 -5.55 -11.27 -12.38
C ALA A 160 -5.08 -10.22 -11.37
N ALA A 161 -6.01 -9.64 -10.61
CA ALA A 161 -5.71 -8.80 -9.45
C ALA A 161 -5.98 -9.59 -8.16
N SER A 162 -5.48 -9.10 -7.01
CA SER A 162 -5.63 -9.79 -5.72
C SER A 162 -7.09 -10.08 -5.34
N LEU A 163 -7.97 -9.11 -5.57
CA LEU A 163 -9.39 -9.18 -5.23
C LEU A 163 -10.31 -9.00 -6.45
N GLY A 164 -9.75 -9.14 -7.67
CA GLY A 164 -10.46 -8.91 -8.91
C GLY A 164 -9.72 -9.38 -10.15
N GLN A 165 -10.13 -8.90 -11.30
CA GLN A 165 -9.48 -9.14 -12.59
C GLN A 165 -9.61 -7.91 -13.48
N VAL A 166 -8.70 -7.76 -14.43
CA VAL A 166 -8.63 -6.62 -15.37
C VAL A 166 -8.89 -7.09 -16.77
N HIS A 167 -9.80 -6.41 -17.47
CA HIS A 167 -10.11 -6.60 -18.87
C HIS A 167 -9.74 -5.38 -19.69
N GLN A 168 -9.22 -5.60 -20.86
CA GLN A 168 -9.04 -4.54 -21.86
C GLN A 168 -10.34 -4.28 -22.60
N ALA A 169 -10.62 -3.01 -22.85
CA ALA A 169 -11.75 -2.58 -23.66
C ALA A 169 -11.35 -1.38 -24.52
N THR A 170 -12.15 -1.09 -25.55
CA THR A 170 -11.99 0.08 -26.41
C THR A 170 -13.28 0.90 -26.38
N LEU A 171 -13.18 2.18 -26.13
CA LEU A 171 -14.30 3.11 -26.16
C LEU A 171 -14.66 3.51 -27.61
N HIS A 172 -15.84 4.10 -27.81
CA HIS A 172 -16.27 4.55 -29.14
C HIS A 172 -15.41 5.69 -29.73
N ASP A 173 -14.69 6.43 -28.88
CA ASP A 173 -13.71 7.43 -29.30
C ASP A 173 -12.34 6.87 -29.67
N GLY A 174 -12.18 5.53 -29.60
CA GLY A 174 -10.96 4.82 -29.92
C GLY A 174 -9.97 4.68 -28.77
N ARG A 175 -10.21 5.28 -27.60
CA ARG A 175 -9.36 5.11 -26.42
C ARG A 175 -9.42 3.68 -25.90
N ARG A 176 -8.26 3.08 -25.63
CA ARG A 176 -8.18 1.80 -24.92
C ARG A 176 -8.26 2.05 -23.42
N VAL A 177 -9.01 1.19 -22.72
CA VAL A 177 -9.21 1.28 -21.29
C VAL A 177 -9.00 -0.07 -20.62
N ALA A 178 -8.60 -0.04 -19.36
CA ALA A 178 -8.55 -1.16 -18.44
C ALA A 178 -9.79 -1.12 -17.55
N CYS A 179 -10.55 -2.20 -17.51
CA CYS A 179 -11.70 -2.37 -16.62
C CYS A 179 -11.31 -3.35 -15.50
N LYS A 180 -11.04 -2.83 -14.29
CA LYS A 180 -10.73 -3.60 -13.08
C LYS A 180 -12.03 -3.97 -12.38
N LEU A 181 -12.34 -5.27 -12.35
CA LEU A 181 -13.58 -5.83 -11.84
C LEU A 181 -13.34 -6.55 -10.53
N GLN A 182 -14.03 -6.14 -9.46
CA GLN A 182 -13.96 -6.80 -8.16
C GLN A 182 -14.71 -8.14 -8.19
N TYR A 183 -14.14 -9.19 -7.57
CA TYR A 183 -14.81 -10.47 -7.42
C TYR A 183 -16.07 -10.37 -6.52
N PRO A 184 -17.06 -11.28 -6.66
CA PRO A 184 -18.27 -11.23 -5.87
C PRO A 184 -18.00 -11.50 -4.39
N ASP A 185 -18.86 -10.90 -3.54
CA ASP A 185 -18.85 -11.08 -2.08
C ASP A 185 -17.53 -10.76 -1.37
N MET A 186 -16.63 -9.96 -1.99
CA MET A 186 -15.31 -9.68 -1.42
C MET A 186 -15.39 -8.94 -0.08
N SER A 187 -16.33 -8.02 0.11
CA SER A 187 -16.51 -7.34 1.40
C SER A 187 -16.86 -8.32 2.52
N SER A 188 -17.76 -9.28 2.25
CA SER A 188 -18.11 -10.33 3.21
C SER A 188 -16.96 -11.30 3.44
N ALA A 189 -16.19 -11.58 2.39
CA ALA A 189 -15.02 -12.44 2.45
C ALA A 189 -13.92 -11.83 3.33
N VAL A 190 -13.60 -10.55 3.12
CA VAL A 190 -12.62 -9.80 3.91
C VAL A 190 -13.00 -9.79 5.39
N GLU A 191 -14.24 -9.45 5.73
CA GLU A 191 -14.68 -9.41 7.13
C GLU A 191 -14.66 -10.80 7.81
N SER A 192 -15.01 -11.87 7.07
CA SER A 192 -14.91 -13.23 7.57
C SER A 192 -13.44 -13.62 7.83
N ASP A 193 -12.56 -13.33 6.89
CA ASP A 193 -11.16 -13.72 6.93
C ASP A 193 -10.41 -12.93 8.02
N VAL A 194 -10.72 -11.65 8.19
CA VAL A 194 -10.24 -10.80 9.30
C VAL A 194 -10.70 -11.35 10.65
N GLY A 195 -11.98 -11.76 10.76
CA GLY A 195 -12.51 -12.37 11.97
C GLY A 195 -11.75 -13.64 12.37
N GLN A 196 -11.42 -14.47 11.39
CA GLN A 196 -10.63 -15.69 11.60
C GLN A 196 -9.20 -15.40 12.00
N LEU A 197 -8.56 -14.42 11.34
CA LEU A 197 -7.21 -13.97 11.69
C LEU A 197 -7.15 -13.46 13.13
N LYS A 198 -8.11 -12.61 13.54
CA LYS A 198 -8.22 -12.13 14.93
C LYS A 198 -8.41 -13.26 15.94
N ALA A 199 -9.29 -14.23 15.64
CA ALA A 199 -9.53 -15.38 16.51
C ALA A 199 -8.27 -16.26 16.68
N MET A 200 -7.56 -16.51 15.58
CA MET A 200 -6.32 -17.28 15.57
C MET A 200 -5.23 -16.59 16.39
N LEU A 201 -5.03 -15.29 16.18
CA LEU A 201 -4.03 -14.52 16.92
C LEU A 201 -4.39 -14.34 18.40
N GLY A 202 -5.68 -14.24 18.73
CA GLY A 202 -6.14 -14.25 20.11
C GLY A 202 -5.82 -15.58 20.84
N LEU A 203 -5.82 -16.69 20.10
CA LEU A 203 -5.37 -17.97 20.64
C LEU A 203 -3.85 -17.99 20.84
N PHE A 204 -3.08 -17.51 19.88
CA PHE A 204 -1.62 -17.40 19.98
C PHE A 204 -1.17 -16.50 21.14
N LYS A 205 -1.80 -15.33 21.31
CA LYS A 205 -1.52 -14.43 22.43
C LYS A 205 -1.69 -15.10 23.81
N ARG A 206 -2.59 -16.08 23.91
CA ARG A 206 -2.77 -16.86 25.15
C ARG A 206 -1.69 -17.93 25.36
N MET A 207 -1.06 -18.39 24.27
CA MET A 207 -0.03 -19.44 24.30
C MET A 207 1.38 -18.84 24.40
N ASP A 208 1.62 -17.72 23.73
CA ASP A 208 2.89 -16.97 23.76
C ASP A 208 2.59 -15.48 23.85
N GLY A 209 2.78 -14.90 25.06
CA GLY A 209 2.54 -13.48 25.35
C GLY A 209 3.68 -12.55 24.93
N SER A 210 4.75 -13.06 24.29
CA SER A 210 5.97 -12.28 23.99
C SER A 210 5.79 -11.27 22.86
N ILE A 211 4.78 -11.45 21.98
CA ILE A 211 4.54 -10.58 20.81
C ILE A 211 3.09 -10.11 20.79
N ASP A 212 2.87 -8.79 20.85
CA ASP A 212 1.55 -8.21 20.64
C ASP A 212 1.32 -7.89 19.16
N LEU A 213 0.57 -8.74 18.47
CA LEU A 213 0.24 -8.62 17.05
C LEU A 213 -1.03 -7.78 16.78
N THR A 214 -1.63 -7.17 17.80
CA THR A 214 -2.93 -6.47 17.70
C THR A 214 -2.88 -5.32 16.71
N GLU A 215 -1.83 -4.50 16.77
CA GLU A 215 -1.62 -3.37 15.85
C GLU A 215 -1.44 -3.83 14.40
N MET A 216 -0.67 -4.92 14.20
CA MET A 216 -0.42 -5.49 12.88
C MET A 216 -1.71 -6.04 12.25
N VAL A 217 -2.56 -6.70 13.04
CA VAL A 217 -3.87 -7.19 12.54
C VAL A 217 -4.79 -6.05 12.19
N GLY A 218 -4.78 -4.98 13.00
CA GLY A 218 -5.49 -3.75 12.69
C GLY A 218 -5.08 -3.24 11.31
N GLU A 219 -3.80 -3.10 11.10
CA GLU A 219 -3.22 -2.62 9.84
C GLU A 219 -3.58 -3.49 8.64
N VAL A 220 -3.39 -4.82 8.74
CA VAL A 220 -3.78 -5.76 7.67
C VAL A 220 -5.27 -5.66 7.36
N THR A 221 -6.10 -5.50 8.40
CA THR A 221 -7.56 -5.33 8.24
C THR A 221 -7.90 -4.09 7.45
N ASP A 222 -7.32 -2.96 7.83
CA ASP A 222 -7.57 -1.67 7.19
C ASP A 222 -7.10 -1.71 5.72
N ARG A 223 -5.98 -2.39 5.43
CA ARG A 223 -5.49 -2.62 4.07
C ARG A 223 -6.46 -3.39 3.19
N LEU A 224 -6.98 -4.49 3.71
CA LEU A 224 -7.92 -5.31 2.96
C LEU A 224 -9.21 -4.54 2.63
N ARG A 225 -9.65 -3.67 3.54
CA ARG A 225 -10.80 -2.79 3.30
C ARG A 225 -10.50 -1.72 2.27
N GLU A 226 -9.31 -1.11 2.35
CA GLU A 226 -8.87 -0.10 1.39
C GLU A 226 -8.79 -0.64 -0.04
N GLU A 227 -8.33 -1.88 -0.24
CA GLU A 227 -8.28 -2.51 -1.56
C GLU A 227 -9.66 -2.77 -2.18
N LEU A 228 -10.72 -2.70 -1.40
CA LEU A 228 -12.10 -2.80 -1.90
C LEU A 228 -12.68 -1.44 -2.32
N ASP A 229 -12.04 -0.34 -2.01
CA ASP A 229 -12.51 1.02 -2.31
C ASP A 229 -11.90 1.52 -3.63
N TYR A 230 -12.55 1.17 -4.74
CA TYR A 230 -12.10 1.61 -6.07
C TYR A 230 -12.29 3.12 -6.31
N GLY A 231 -13.23 3.76 -5.59
CA GLY A 231 -13.35 5.21 -5.60
C GLY A 231 -12.15 5.90 -4.97
N ARG A 232 -11.63 5.35 -3.86
CA ARG A 232 -10.39 5.82 -3.25
C ARG A 232 -9.18 5.57 -4.15
N GLU A 233 -9.09 4.40 -4.77
CA GLU A 233 -8.02 4.07 -5.72
C GLU A 233 -7.99 5.06 -6.90
N ALA A 234 -9.15 5.42 -7.46
CA ALA A 234 -9.26 6.43 -8.52
C ALA A 234 -8.78 7.81 -8.08
N ARG A 235 -9.12 8.25 -6.84
CA ARG A 235 -8.62 9.53 -6.29
C ARG A 235 -7.11 9.50 -6.05
N HIS A 236 -6.56 8.40 -5.55
CA HIS A 236 -5.11 8.22 -5.38
C HIS A 236 -4.37 8.23 -6.72
N MET A 237 -4.94 7.62 -7.76
CA MET A 237 -4.43 7.67 -9.13
C MET A 237 -4.34 9.11 -9.63
N SER A 238 -5.42 9.88 -9.47
CA SER A 238 -5.45 11.30 -9.82
C SER A 238 -4.47 12.14 -9.00
N LEU A 239 -4.26 11.79 -7.71
CA LEU A 239 -3.27 12.42 -6.85
C LEU A 239 -1.86 12.19 -7.39
N TYR A 240 -1.52 10.95 -7.74
CA TYR A 240 -0.21 10.60 -8.29
C TYR A 240 0.07 11.26 -9.64
N ALA A 241 -0.91 11.26 -10.54
CA ALA A 241 -0.81 11.96 -11.81
C ALA A 241 -0.50 13.46 -11.61
N ARG A 242 -1.12 14.08 -10.59
CA ARG A 242 -0.87 15.47 -10.26
C ARG A 242 0.51 15.73 -9.66
N MET A 243 0.96 14.86 -8.73
CA MET A 243 2.26 15.03 -8.07
C MET A 243 3.45 14.78 -9.00
N LEU A 244 3.26 13.97 -10.04
CA LEU A 244 4.29 13.62 -11.02
C LEU A 244 4.10 14.32 -12.37
N ALA A 245 3.25 15.37 -12.44
CA ALA A 245 2.94 16.06 -13.68
C ALA A 245 4.15 16.76 -14.34
N ASP A 246 5.22 17.02 -13.58
CA ASP A 246 6.49 17.58 -14.05
C ASP A 246 7.49 16.50 -14.52
N LYS A 247 7.14 15.21 -14.40
CA LYS A 247 7.97 14.06 -14.77
C LYS A 247 7.41 13.40 -16.05
N ASP A 248 7.91 13.83 -17.20
CA ASP A 248 7.48 13.37 -18.52
C ASP A 248 7.74 11.87 -18.78
N PHE A 249 8.65 11.26 -18.01
CA PHE A 249 8.94 9.83 -18.06
C PHE A 249 7.95 8.96 -17.26
N VAL A 250 7.04 9.53 -16.44
CA VAL A 250 6.06 8.75 -15.68
C VAL A 250 4.68 8.88 -16.29
N GLN A 251 4.04 7.75 -16.53
CA GLN A 251 2.64 7.70 -16.93
C GLN A 251 1.79 7.08 -15.82
N VAL A 252 0.69 7.75 -15.53
CA VAL A 252 -0.33 7.31 -14.59
C VAL A 252 -1.64 7.17 -15.37
N PRO A 253 -2.39 6.06 -15.23
CA PRO A 253 -3.68 5.94 -15.91
C PRO A 253 -4.65 7.03 -15.45
N GLU A 254 -5.55 7.43 -16.34
CA GLU A 254 -6.62 8.37 -16.01
C GLU A 254 -7.91 7.60 -15.72
N PRO A 255 -8.56 7.80 -14.57
CA PRO A 255 -9.87 7.20 -14.29
C PRO A 255 -10.91 7.71 -15.29
N VAL A 256 -11.86 6.84 -15.65
CA VAL A 256 -13.04 7.17 -16.46
C VAL A 256 -14.26 7.13 -15.53
N PRO A 257 -14.67 8.26 -14.92
CA PRO A 257 -15.69 8.29 -13.85
C PRO A 257 -17.04 7.72 -14.30
N ASP A 258 -17.50 8.04 -15.52
CA ASP A 258 -18.77 7.59 -16.07
C ASP A 258 -18.86 6.06 -16.29
N LEU A 259 -17.72 5.39 -16.25
CA LEU A 259 -17.56 3.93 -16.40
C LEU A 259 -16.95 3.30 -15.15
N SER A 260 -16.97 4.01 -14.02
CA SER A 260 -16.45 3.52 -12.74
C SER A 260 -17.51 3.55 -11.65
N THR A 261 -17.43 2.58 -10.73
CA THR A 261 -18.32 2.43 -9.56
C THR A 261 -17.49 1.90 -8.39
N ASP A 262 -18.12 1.62 -7.25
CA ASP A 262 -17.43 1.04 -6.09
C ASP A 262 -16.73 -0.30 -6.37
N ARG A 263 -17.18 -1.04 -7.41
CA ARG A 263 -16.66 -2.39 -7.73
C ARG A 263 -16.20 -2.56 -9.17
N LEU A 264 -16.16 -1.47 -9.93
CA LEU A 264 -15.63 -1.39 -11.29
C LEU A 264 -14.80 -0.12 -11.39
N LEU A 265 -13.48 -0.24 -11.58
CA LEU A 265 -12.61 0.88 -11.90
C LEU A 265 -12.22 0.80 -13.38
N THR A 266 -12.67 1.77 -14.15
CA THR A 266 -12.27 1.94 -15.55
C THR A 266 -11.25 3.07 -15.65
N MET A 267 -10.13 2.83 -16.32
CA MET A 267 -9.01 3.76 -16.47
C MET A 267 -8.35 3.59 -17.84
N THR A 268 -7.57 4.56 -18.28
CA THR A 268 -6.84 4.45 -19.54
C THR A 268 -5.90 3.26 -19.52
N TRP A 269 -5.79 2.55 -20.67
CA TRP A 269 -4.85 1.44 -20.82
C TRP A 269 -3.45 1.97 -21.12
N LEU A 270 -2.45 1.48 -20.40
CA LEU A 270 -1.04 1.78 -20.64
C LEU A 270 -0.32 0.52 -21.13
N ASP A 271 0.50 0.67 -22.17
CA ASP A 271 1.33 -0.42 -22.70
C ASP A 271 2.74 -0.31 -22.13
N GLY A 272 3.30 -1.44 -21.70
CA GLY A 272 4.66 -1.49 -21.20
C GLY A 272 5.13 -2.92 -20.96
N GLU A 273 6.40 -3.07 -20.66
CA GLU A 273 7.05 -4.34 -20.39
C GLU A 273 7.35 -4.49 -18.90
N ARG A 274 7.37 -5.72 -18.40
CA ARG A 274 7.74 -5.98 -17.02
C ARG A 274 9.21 -5.65 -16.77
N LEU A 275 9.55 -5.16 -15.59
CA LEU A 275 10.92 -4.85 -15.20
C LEU A 275 11.91 -6.00 -15.50
N GLY A 276 11.47 -7.24 -15.30
CA GLY A 276 12.29 -8.43 -15.56
C GLY A 276 12.80 -8.55 -17.00
N ALA A 277 12.17 -7.91 -17.97
CA ALA A 277 12.65 -7.88 -19.36
C ALA A 277 13.92 -7.02 -19.52
N PHE A 278 14.26 -6.20 -18.54
CA PHE A 278 15.40 -5.28 -18.57
C PHE A 278 16.57 -5.71 -17.67
N GLU A 279 16.52 -6.88 -17.04
CA GLU A 279 17.58 -7.38 -16.15
C GLU A 279 18.93 -7.56 -16.88
N ASP A 280 18.88 -7.90 -18.18
CA ASP A 280 20.05 -8.07 -19.05
C ASP A 280 20.21 -6.94 -20.09
N ALA A 281 19.47 -5.83 -19.92
CA ALA A 281 19.63 -4.64 -20.75
C ALA A 281 21.00 -3.97 -20.55
N PRO A 282 21.45 -3.09 -21.43
CA PRO A 282 22.68 -2.30 -21.23
C PRO A 282 22.69 -1.59 -19.87
N GLN A 283 23.87 -1.47 -19.26
CA GLN A 283 24.01 -0.87 -17.92
C GLN A 283 23.39 0.53 -17.83
N GLU A 284 23.57 1.35 -18.86
CA GLU A 284 22.98 2.68 -18.95
C GLU A 284 21.44 2.65 -18.89
N THR A 285 20.80 1.74 -19.62
CA THR A 285 19.35 1.55 -19.58
C THR A 285 18.88 1.13 -18.18
N ARG A 286 19.57 0.18 -17.55
CA ARG A 286 19.25 -0.30 -16.19
C ARG A 286 19.40 0.81 -15.15
N ASN A 287 20.45 1.61 -15.27
CA ASN A 287 20.70 2.76 -14.41
C ASN A 287 19.60 3.80 -14.59
N HIS A 288 19.25 4.14 -15.83
CA HIS A 288 18.19 5.10 -16.13
C HIS A 288 16.82 4.66 -15.57
N ILE A 289 16.47 3.37 -15.70
CA ILE A 289 15.25 2.82 -15.10
C ILE A 289 15.30 2.97 -13.56
N ALA A 290 16.43 2.72 -12.93
CA ALA A 290 16.58 2.86 -11.48
C ALA A 290 16.41 4.33 -11.01
N GLU A 291 16.96 5.29 -11.75
CA GLU A 291 16.78 6.73 -11.50
C GLU A 291 15.30 7.15 -11.64
N MET A 292 14.62 6.70 -12.71
CA MET A 292 13.19 6.95 -12.89
C MET A 292 12.35 6.35 -11.73
N LEU A 293 12.66 5.13 -11.30
CA LEU A 293 12.00 4.50 -10.15
C LEU A 293 12.27 5.30 -8.86
N PHE A 294 13.48 5.79 -8.65
CA PHE A 294 13.80 6.65 -7.51
C PHE A 294 12.87 7.88 -7.47
N TRP A 295 12.79 8.63 -8.55
CA TRP A 295 11.95 9.83 -8.64
C TRP A 295 10.47 9.54 -8.53
N THR A 296 10.01 8.42 -9.07
CA THR A 296 8.60 8.00 -9.02
C THR A 296 8.13 7.72 -7.59
N TRP A 297 9.00 7.20 -6.71
CA TRP A 297 8.69 6.87 -5.32
C TRP A 297 9.08 7.98 -4.34
N TRP A 298 10.35 8.40 -4.39
CA TRP A 298 10.88 9.35 -3.41
C TRP A 298 10.55 10.81 -3.75
N GLY A 299 10.30 11.13 -5.00
CA GLY A 299 9.84 12.46 -5.41
C GLY A 299 8.56 12.89 -4.70
N PRO A 300 7.44 12.16 -4.81
CA PRO A 300 6.21 12.46 -4.08
C PRO A 300 6.37 12.40 -2.56
N PHE A 301 7.20 11.51 -2.03
CA PHE A 301 7.47 11.43 -0.59
C PHE A 301 8.13 12.72 -0.07
N ASN A 302 9.20 13.17 -0.69
CA ASN A 302 9.96 14.34 -0.25
C ASN A 302 9.23 15.66 -0.56
N SER A 303 8.42 15.70 -1.62
CA SER A 303 7.74 16.93 -2.04
C SER A 303 6.33 17.10 -1.46
N HIS A 304 5.59 16.01 -1.20
CA HIS A 304 4.19 16.01 -0.78
C HIS A 304 3.91 15.14 0.45
N ALA A 305 4.91 14.49 1.04
CA ALA A 305 4.76 13.51 2.11
C ALA A 305 3.76 12.39 1.74
N VAL A 306 3.80 11.93 0.49
CA VAL A 306 2.95 10.85 -0.02
C VAL A 306 3.84 9.79 -0.67
N ILE A 307 3.64 8.52 -0.32
CA ILE A 307 4.40 7.42 -0.91
C ILE A 307 3.48 6.32 -1.46
N HIS A 308 3.93 5.68 -2.53
CA HIS A 308 3.37 4.42 -2.97
C HIS A 308 3.90 3.30 -2.07
N GLY A 309 3.06 2.78 -1.20
CA GLY A 309 3.45 1.81 -0.17
C GLY A 309 3.59 0.38 -0.66
N ASP A 310 3.45 0.10 -1.97
CA ASP A 310 3.60 -1.24 -2.56
C ASP A 310 4.50 -1.25 -3.80
N PRO A 311 5.83 -1.27 -3.63
CA PRO A 311 6.80 -1.29 -4.74
C PRO A 311 6.92 -2.68 -5.40
N HIS A 312 5.84 -3.49 -5.37
CA HIS A 312 5.81 -4.78 -6.02
C HIS A 312 6.01 -4.64 -7.54
N LEU A 313 6.83 -5.50 -8.13
CA LEU A 313 7.19 -5.42 -9.56
C LEU A 313 6.02 -5.52 -10.54
N GLY A 314 4.86 -5.99 -10.09
CA GLY A 314 3.62 -6.03 -10.87
C GLY A 314 2.85 -4.72 -10.92
N ASN A 315 3.22 -3.72 -10.08
CA ASN A 315 2.51 -2.46 -9.95
C ASN A 315 3.06 -1.36 -10.88
N TYR A 316 4.07 -1.69 -11.67
CA TYR A 316 4.64 -0.79 -12.68
C TYR A 316 5.24 -1.55 -13.87
N GLN A 317 5.35 -0.85 -14.98
CA GLN A 317 5.95 -1.33 -16.22
C GLN A 317 6.94 -0.32 -16.76
N VAL A 318 7.88 -0.77 -17.58
CA VAL A 318 8.84 0.07 -18.28
C VAL A 318 8.37 0.26 -19.71
N THR A 319 8.47 1.46 -20.24
CA THR A 319 8.05 1.84 -21.58
C THR A 319 9.19 2.38 -22.42
N GLY A 320 8.98 2.51 -23.74
CA GLY A 320 9.93 3.16 -24.64
C GLY A 320 11.31 2.53 -24.65
N GLY A 321 11.42 1.19 -24.40
CA GLY A 321 12.72 0.54 -24.35
C GLY A 321 13.59 0.94 -23.18
N GLY A 322 13.02 1.45 -22.09
CA GLY A 322 13.74 1.86 -20.89
C GLY A 322 13.71 3.37 -20.61
N THR A 323 12.86 4.14 -21.32
CA THR A 323 12.80 5.60 -21.19
C THR A 323 11.59 6.11 -20.40
N GLY A 324 10.70 5.22 -19.94
CA GLY A 324 9.52 5.63 -19.19
C GLY A 324 9.02 4.55 -18.22
N ILE A 325 8.20 4.96 -17.27
CA ILE A 325 7.57 4.12 -16.23
C ILE A 325 6.07 4.34 -16.26
N ASN A 326 5.29 3.25 -16.35
CA ASN A 326 3.86 3.24 -16.07
C ASN A 326 3.63 2.80 -14.63
N LEU A 327 2.86 3.54 -13.85
CA LEU A 327 2.30 3.07 -12.58
C LEU A 327 0.90 2.51 -12.82
N LEU A 328 0.55 1.36 -12.21
CA LEU A 328 -0.66 0.61 -12.55
C LEU A 328 -1.63 0.38 -11.40
N ASP A 329 -1.19 0.38 -10.15
CA ASP A 329 -2.02 0.12 -8.97
C ASP A 329 -1.85 1.25 -7.95
N PHE A 330 -2.97 1.76 -7.39
CA PHE A 330 -2.96 2.88 -6.45
C PHE A 330 -3.71 2.55 -5.15
N GLY A 331 -3.98 1.28 -4.91
CA GLY A 331 -4.65 0.79 -3.70
C GLY A 331 -3.83 1.00 -2.41
N CYS A 332 -2.50 1.15 -2.53
CA CYS A 332 -1.59 1.22 -1.37
C CYS A 332 -0.88 2.58 -1.24
N ILE A 333 -1.56 3.69 -1.53
CA ILE A 333 -0.98 5.01 -1.34
C ILE A 333 -1.06 5.42 0.13
N ARG A 334 0.00 6.07 0.63
CA ARG A 334 0.11 6.57 2.01
C ARG A 334 0.41 8.03 2.06
N VAL A 335 -0.40 8.72 2.83
CA VAL A 335 -0.23 10.15 3.14
C VAL A 335 0.33 10.23 4.55
N PHE A 336 1.51 10.80 4.69
CA PHE A 336 2.16 11.00 5.99
C PHE A 336 1.99 12.42 6.50
N PRO A 337 2.06 12.65 7.82
CA PRO A 337 2.29 13.99 8.32
C PRO A 337 3.59 14.56 7.73
N PRO A 338 3.63 15.80 7.26
CA PRO A 338 4.88 16.40 6.74
C PRO A 338 6.04 16.38 7.73
N THR A 339 5.73 16.45 9.04
CA THR A 339 6.72 16.32 10.13
C THR A 339 7.37 14.93 10.19
N PHE A 340 6.71 13.89 9.68
CA PHE A 340 7.30 12.57 9.54
C PHE A 340 8.43 12.59 8.50
N VAL A 341 8.21 13.22 7.34
CA VAL A 341 9.24 13.35 6.31
C VAL A 341 10.39 14.24 6.80
N GLU A 342 10.08 15.30 7.55
CA GLU A 342 11.11 16.12 8.21
C GLU A 342 12.01 15.27 9.13
N GLY A 343 11.42 14.35 9.90
CA GLY A 343 12.18 13.41 10.75
C GLY A 343 13.06 12.46 9.91
N VAL A 344 12.59 12.01 8.73
CA VAL A 344 13.40 11.21 7.78
C VAL A 344 14.64 11.99 7.33
N VAL A 345 14.44 13.24 6.93
CA VAL A 345 15.53 14.14 6.50
C VAL A 345 16.49 14.46 7.66
N ASP A 346 15.97 14.71 8.85
CA ASP A 346 16.77 14.97 10.05
C ASP A 346 17.64 13.76 10.42
N LEU A 347 17.08 12.54 10.36
CA LEU A 347 17.84 11.32 10.62
C LEU A 347 18.92 11.09 9.56
N TYR A 348 18.62 11.31 8.28
CA TYR A 348 19.61 11.25 7.22
C TYR A 348 20.78 12.20 7.49
N ARG A 349 20.50 13.46 7.82
CA ARG A 349 21.52 14.46 8.17
C ARG A 349 22.31 14.09 9.41
N ALA A 350 21.66 13.50 10.40
CA ALA A 350 22.32 13.00 11.61
C ALA A 350 23.29 11.84 11.28
N MET A 351 22.86 10.91 10.43
CA MET A 351 23.71 9.80 9.97
C MET A 351 24.93 10.29 9.19
N LEU A 352 24.78 11.29 8.31
CA LEU A 352 25.91 11.89 7.57
C LEU A 352 26.97 12.49 8.49
N ARG A 353 26.56 13.07 9.63
CA ARG A 353 27.46 13.72 10.58
C ARG A 353 27.90 12.84 11.73
N ASP A 354 27.42 11.59 11.78
CA ASP A 354 27.57 10.67 12.90
C ASP A 354 27.12 11.30 14.25
N ASP A 355 26.04 12.10 14.20
CA ASP A 355 25.50 12.86 15.32
C ASP A 355 24.41 12.05 16.02
N PHE A 356 24.77 11.47 17.17
CA PHE A 356 23.87 10.63 17.94
C PHE A 356 22.67 11.40 18.52
N ASP A 357 22.89 12.61 19.03
CA ASP A 357 21.86 13.39 19.69
C ASP A 357 20.83 13.90 18.67
N ALA A 358 21.29 14.27 17.47
CA ALA A 358 20.41 14.60 16.35
C ALA A 358 19.61 13.38 15.88
N ALA A 359 20.21 12.19 15.84
CA ALA A 359 19.50 10.94 15.50
C ALA A 359 18.44 10.61 16.55
N TYR A 360 18.75 10.77 17.83
CA TYR A 360 17.80 10.58 18.92
C TYR A 360 16.58 11.51 18.76
N ALA A 361 16.81 12.81 18.54
CA ALA A 361 15.74 13.79 18.33
C ALA A 361 14.89 13.48 17.09
N ALA A 362 15.48 12.95 16.00
CA ALA A 362 14.76 12.54 14.81
C ALA A 362 13.82 11.36 15.08
N TYR A 363 14.25 10.37 15.85
CA TYR A 363 13.38 9.25 16.26
C TYR A 363 12.22 9.70 17.14
N GLU A 364 12.44 10.63 18.10
CA GLU A 364 11.36 11.21 18.88
C GLU A 364 10.36 11.96 17.99
N LYS A 365 10.83 12.73 17.02
CA LYS A 365 9.99 13.41 16.02
C LYS A 365 9.14 12.41 15.20
N TRP A 366 9.65 11.21 14.93
CA TRP A 366 8.88 10.14 14.30
C TRP A 366 7.82 9.51 15.18
N GLY A 367 7.84 9.79 16.49
CA GLY A 367 6.88 9.26 17.44
C GLY A 367 7.36 8.00 18.18
N PHE A 368 8.64 7.65 18.09
CA PHE A 368 9.20 6.67 19.00
C PHE A 368 9.18 7.18 20.44
N GLN A 369 8.81 6.33 21.38
CA GLN A 369 8.66 6.70 22.79
C GLN A 369 9.56 5.86 23.68
N ASN A 370 9.97 6.44 24.83
CA ASN A 370 10.78 5.78 25.84
C ASN A 370 12.10 5.21 25.32
N LEU A 371 12.75 5.94 24.42
CA LEU A 371 14.04 5.55 23.86
C LEU A 371 15.14 5.65 24.90
N SER A 372 15.87 4.59 25.15
CA SER A 372 17.17 4.62 25.81
C SER A 372 18.28 4.83 24.77
N ARG A 373 19.47 5.21 25.23
CA ARG A 373 20.65 5.35 24.36
C ARG A 373 20.93 4.05 23.60
N GLU A 374 20.84 2.91 24.30
CA GLU A 374 21.09 1.59 23.69
C GLU A 374 20.04 1.24 22.66
N LEU A 375 18.77 1.61 22.85
CA LEU A 375 17.71 1.41 21.87
C LEU A 375 17.95 2.22 20.59
N VAL A 376 18.40 3.47 20.73
CA VAL A 376 18.78 4.30 19.57
C VAL A 376 19.96 3.72 18.83
N GLU A 377 20.97 3.17 19.54
CA GLU A 377 22.08 2.46 18.89
C GLU A 377 21.61 1.25 18.05
N VAL A 378 20.60 0.51 18.56
CA VAL A 378 19.99 -0.59 17.82
C VAL A 378 19.22 -0.09 16.59
N LEU A 379 18.42 0.97 16.74
CA LEU A 379 17.70 1.59 15.62
C LEU A 379 18.67 2.13 14.56
N ASN A 380 19.80 2.68 14.97
CA ASN A 380 20.83 3.18 14.06
C ASN A 380 21.46 2.06 13.20
N ILE A 381 21.48 0.80 13.64
CA ILE A 381 21.91 -0.33 12.78
C ILE A 381 20.98 -0.41 11.56
N TRP A 382 19.66 -0.35 11.79
CA TRP A 382 18.68 -0.37 10.70
C TRP A 382 18.74 0.89 9.84
N ALA A 383 18.84 2.06 10.47
CA ALA A 383 18.98 3.32 9.75
C ALA A 383 20.21 3.34 8.84
N ARG A 384 21.37 2.89 9.32
CA ARG A 384 22.60 2.79 8.51
C ARG A 384 22.45 1.79 7.35
N PHE A 385 21.66 0.74 7.50
CA PHE A 385 21.35 -0.16 6.40
C PHE A 385 20.48 0.57 5.33
N ILE A 386 19.37 1.17 5.72
CA ILE A 386 18.45 1.86 4.79
C ILE A 386 19.12 3.07 4.12
N TYR A 387 19.81 3.90 4.88
CA TYR A 387 20.47 5.09 4.35
C TYR A 387 21.85 4.81 3.74
N GLY A 388 22.42 3.63 3.94
CA GLY A 388 23.79 3.32 3.51
C GLY A 388 24.16 3.79 2.11
N PRO A 389 23.37 3.48 1.06
CA PRO A 389 23.63 3.98 -0.28
C PRO A 389 23.53 5.51 -0.41
N LEU A 390 22.71 6.16 0.43
CA LEU A 390 22.52 7.60 0.45
C LEU A 390 23.63 8.35 1.18
N LEU A 391 24.37 7.67 2.07
CA LEU A 391 25.47 8.26 2.85
C LEU A 391 26.81 8.27 2.10
N ASP A 392 26.87 7.74 0.88
CA ASP A 392 28.10 7.48 0.14
C ASP A 392 28.04 8.12 -1.26
N ASP A 393 28.71 9.30 -1.43
CA ASP A 393 28.72 10.05 -2.71
C ASP A 393 29.59 9.36 -3.77
N ARG A 394 29.11 8.23 -4.27
CA ARG A 394 29.71 7.52 -5.39
C ARG A 394 28.66 6.72 -6.17
N VAL A 395 28.98 6.40 -7.41
CA VAL A 395 28.22 5.44 -8.21
C VAL A 395 28.44 4.03 -7.64
N ARG A 396 27.36 3.34 -7.32
CA ARG A 396 27.41 2.00 -6.73
C ARG A 396 26.09 1.24 -6.89
N THR A 397 26.11 -0.07 -6.65
CA THR A 397 24.90 -0.83 -6.38
C THR A 397 24.31 -0.46 -5.01
N VAL A 398 23.02 -0.71 -4.79
CA VAL A 398 22.35 -0.43 -3.50
C VAL A 398 22.94 -1.28 -2.37
N ALA A 399 23.39 -2.50 -2.67
CA ALA A 399 24.13 -3.36 -1.74
C ALA A 399 25.06 -4.31 -2.53
N ASP A 400 26.28 -4.50 -2.03
CA ASP A 400 27.28 -5.34 -2.67
C ASP A 400 27.17 -6.80 -2.19
N GLY A 401 27.18 -7.76 -3.13
CA GLY A 401 27.22 -9.18 -2.84
C GLY A 401 25.96 -9.78 -2.21
N VAL A 402 24.82 -9.07 -2.28
CA VAL A 402 23.53 -9.49 -1.71
C VAL A 402 22.52 -9.68 -2.83
N THR A 403 21.73 -10.75 -2.76
CA THR A 403 20.60 -10.97 -3.69
C THR A 403 19.38 -10.17 -3.27
N ALA A 404 18.47 -9.88 -4.21
CA ALA A 404 17.23 -9.17 -3.92
C ALA A 404 16.36 -9.86 -2.84
N GLY A 405 16.40 -11.20 -2.75
CA GLY A 405 15.68 -11.96 -1.74
C GLY A 405 16.32 -11.96 -0.34
N GLU A 406 17.58 -11.54 -0.23
CA GLU A 406 18.32 -11.48 1.04
C GLU A 406 18.49 -10.05 1.56
N TYR A 407 18.08 -9.06 0.76
CA TYR A 407 18.25 -7.65 1.08
C TYR A 407 17.56 -7.28 2.41
N GLY A 408 18.35 -6.80 3.36
CA GLY A 408 17.89 -6.39 4.69
C GLY A 408 17.65 -7.52 5.69
N ARG A 409 17.72 -8.80 5.30
CA ARG A 409 17.40 -9.92 6.20
C ARG A 409 18.37 -10.04 7.38
N LYS A 410 19.65 -9.87 7.12
CA LYS A 410 20.70 -9.96 8.16
C LYS A 410 20.55 -8.86 9.20
N GLU A 411 20.32 -7.63 8.74
CA GLU A 411 20.16 -6.44 9.59
C GLU A 411 18.86 -6.53 10.39
N ALA A 412 17.74 -6.96 9.78
CA ALA A 412 16.47 -7.18 10.47
C ALA A 412 16.60 -8.24 11.57
N PHE A 413 17.28 -9.35 11.30
CA PHE A 413 17.54 -10.39 12.31
C PHE A 413 18.38 -9.85 13.48
N GLN A 414 19.43 -9.09 13.18
CA GLN A 414 20.31 -8.50 14.20
C GLN A 414 19.53 -7.51 15.08
N VAL A 415 18.78 -6.60 14.48
CA VAL A 415 17.97 -5.61 15.18
C VAL A 415 16.93 -6.30 16.07
N ARG A 416 16.20 -7.29 15.55
CA ARG A 416 15.20 -8.05 16.31
C ARG A 416 15.83 -8.75 17.54
N LYS A 417 16.98 -9.38 17.36
CA LYS A 417 17.71 -10.01 18.47
C LYS A 417 18.05 -9.00 19.56
N LEU A 418 18.60 -7.86 19.19
CA LEU A 418 18.99 -6.81 20.14
C LEU A 418 17.77 -6.16 20.82
N LEU A 419 16.65 -5.97 20.10
CA LEU A 419 15.40 -5.47 20.70
C LEU A 419 14.81 -6.45 21.73
N LYS A 420 14.95 -7.76 21.52
CA LYS A 420 14.55 -8.77 22.52
C LYS A 420 15.40 -8.67 23.80
N GLU A 421 16.68 -8.31 23.67
CA GLU A 421 17.62 -8.18 24.80
C GLU A 421 17.51 -6.84 25.55
N LYS A 422 17.30 -5.74 24.81
CA LYS A 422 17.32 -4.37 25.35
C LYS A 422 15.95 -3.83 25.76
N GLY A 423 14.88 -4.48 25.31
CA GLY A 423 13.50 -4.12 25.59
C GLY A 423 12.70 -3.76 24.34
N PRO A 424 11.35 -3.80 24.45
CA PRO A 424 10.49 -3.53 23.30
C PRO A 424 10.49 -2.04 22.94
N VAL A 425 10.55 -1.76 21.64
CA VAL A 425 10.30 -0.44 21.07
C VAL A 425 8.94 -0.43 20.40
N LYS A 426 8.14 0.59 20.66
CA LYS A 426 6.91 0.82 19.92
C LYS A 426 7.25 1.51 18.60
N ILE A 427 7.19 0.75 17.51
CA ILE A 427 7.48 1.25 16.15
C ILE A 427 6.24 1.99 15.64
N PRO A 428 6.35 3.26 15.21
CA PRO A 428 5.25 3.98 14.57
C PRO A 428 4.77 3.27 13.30
N ARG A 429 3.45 3.31 13.05
CA ARG A 429 2.84 2.65 11.87
C ARG A 429 3.42 3.16 10.55
N GLU A 430 3.66 4.45 10.48
CA GLU A 430 4.21 5.15 9.32
C GLU A 430 5.58 4.59 8.91
N PHE A 431 6.41 4.25 9.91
CA PHE A 431 7.73 3.68 9.70
C PHE A 431 7.68 2.37 8.90
N VAL A 432 6.74 1.48 9.23
CA VAL A 432 6.59 0.17 8.57
C VAL A 432 6.34 0.32 7.06
N PHE A 433 5.59 1.35 6.64
CA PHE A 433 5.30 1.59 5.22
C PHE A 433 6.48 2.16 4.45
N MET A 434 7.20 3.07 5.07
CA MET A 434 8.40 3.64 4.49
C MET A 434 9.48 2.56 4.31
N ASP A 435 9.70 1.74 5.33
CA ASP A 435 10.65 0.62 5.27
C ASP A 435 10.29 -0.37 4.16
N ARG A 436 9.01 -0.73 4.04
CA ARG A 436 8.54 -1.62 2.97
C ARG A 436 8.83 -1.04 1.59
N ALA A 437 8.59 0.26 1.40
CA ALA A 437 8.90 0.93 0.14
C ALA A 437 10.41 0.93 -0.13
N ALA A 438 11.23 1.25 0.87
CA ALA A 438 12.68 1.27 0.74
C ALA A 438 13.26 -0.11 0.40
N ILE A 439 12.83 -1.16 1.11
CA ILE A 439 13.30 -2.54 0.88
C ILE A 439 12.84 -3.04 -0.49
N GLY A 440 11.59 -2.80 -0.88
CA GLY A 440 11.06 -3.25 -2.16
C GLY A 440 11.74 -2.57 -3.35
N LEU A 441 12.00 -1.27 -3.26
CA LEU A 441 12.79 -0.54 -4.27
C LEU A 441 14.24 -1.00 -4.30
N GLY A 442 14.85 -1.22 -3.13
CA GLY A 442 16.19 -1.79 -3.03
C GLY A 442 16.29 -3.13 -3.75
N ALA A 443 15.29 -4.00 -3.58
CA ALA A 443 15.21 -5.27 -4.29
C ALA A 443 15.06 -5.08 -5.82
N ALA A 444 14.30 -4.09 -6.28
CA ALA A 444 14.19 -3.75 -7.70
C ALA A 444 15.53 -3.26 -8.28
N TYR A 445 16.25 -2.40 -7.57
CA TYR A 445 17.57 -1.92 -7.97
C TYR A 445 18.61 -3.04 -8.05
N LEU A 446 18.59 -3.98 -7.09
CA LEU A 446 19.47 -5.17 -7.11
C LEU A 446 19.15 -6.08 -8.29
N ARG A 447 17.88 -6.24 -8.61
CA ARG A 447 17.43 -7.02 -9.77
C ARG A 447 17.92 -6.44 -11.09
N LEU A 448 17.85 -5.14 -11.23
CA LEU A 448 18.42 -4.39 -12.36
C LEU A 448 19.96 -4.38 -12.34
N LYS A 449 20.60 -4.76 -11.24
CA LYS A 449 22.05 -4.55 -11.04
C LYS A 449 22.42 -3.11 -11.35
N ALA A 450 21.59 -2.16 -10.93
CA ALA A 450 21.75 -0.76 -11.24
C ALA A 450 22.91 -0.16 -10.43
N GLU A 451 23.71 0.64 -11.10
CA GLU A 451 24.86 1.37 -10.52
C GLU A 451 24.62 2.85 -10.71
N VAL A 452 24.08 3.51 -9.67
CA VAL A 452 23.77 4.95 -9.68
C VAL A 452 24.31 5.63 -8.44
N ASN A 453 24.41 6.94 -8.48
CA ASN A 453 24.76 7.72 -7.29
C ASN A 453 23.50 8.06 -6.50
N TYR A 454 23.11 7.15 -5.59
CA TYR A 454 21.90 7.32 -4.75
C TYR A 454 22.00 8.53 -3.82
N HIS A 455 23.21 8.89 -3.39
CA HIS A 455 23.45 10.09 -2.58
C HIS A 455 23.00 11.36 -3.33
N ARG A 456 23.47 11.54 -4.57
CA ARG A 456 23.12 12.70 -5.37
C ARG A 456 21.64 12.76 -5.72
N LEU A 457 21.05 11.63 -6.07
CA LEU A 457 19.59 11.57 -6.33
C LEU A 457 18.80 12.00 -5.09
N PHE A 458 19.23 11.57 -3.90
CA PHE A 458 18.54 11.93 -2.67
C PHE A 458 18.76 13.40 -2.30
N GLU A 459 19.99 13.91 -2.35
CA GLU A 459 20.27 15.34 -2.11
C GLU A 459 19.50 16.25 -3.09
N GLU A 460 19.45 15.89 -4.38
CA GLU A 460 18.65 16.61 -5.38
C GLU A 460 17.15 16.59 -5.03
N SER A 461 16.65 15.46 -4.57
CA SER A 461 15.24 15.34 -4.15
C SER A 461 14.90 16.16 -2.90
N LEU A 462 15.92 16.53 -2.11
CA LEU A 462 15.81 17.39 -0.93
C LEU A 462 16.12 18.88 -1.20
N GLU A 463 16.45 19.24 -2.43
CA GLU A 463 16.76 20.63 -2.77
C GLU A 463 15.57 21.53 -2.44
N GLY A 464 15.82 22.56 -1.62
CA GLY A 464 14.76 23.45 -1.14
C GLY A 464 13.73 22.80 -0.23
N PHE A 465 14.02 21.67 0.42
CA PHE A 465 13.11 21.02 1.36
C PHE A 465 12.74 21.94 2.52
N ASP A 466 11.46 22.23 2.66
CA ASP A 466 10.85 22.95 3.76
C ASP A 466 9.54 22.28 4.16
N VAL A 467 9.38 21.94 5.44
CA VAL A 467 8.24 21.19 5.95
C VAL A 467 6.90 21.92 5.78
N LYS A 468 6.89 23.24 5.84
CA LYS A 468 5.68 24.05 5.64
C LYS A 468 5.26 24.04 4.17
N ALA A 469 6.24 24.21 3.27
CA ALA A 469 5.99 24.12 1.84
C ALA A 469 5.51 22.71 1.43
N VAL A 470 6.04 21.65 2.05
CA VAL A 470 5.54 20.27 1.87
C VAL A 470 4.08 20.16 2.34
N ALA A 471 3.74 20.71 3.52
CA ALA A 471 2.38 20.71 4.05
C ALA A 471 1.39 21.43 3.13
N GLU A 472 1.77 22.59 2.60
CA GLU A 472 0.96 23.37 1.68
C GLU A 472 0.73 22.65 0.35
N ARG A 473 1.79 22.07 -0.24
CA ARG A 473 1.68 21.27 -1.47
C ARG A 473 0.81 20.04 -1.27
N GLN A 474 1.00 19.30 -0.16
CA GLN A 474 0.19 18.14 0.19
C GLN A 474 -1.29 18.51 0.32
N ALA A 475 -1.62 19.53 1.13
CA ALA A 475 -3.01 19.95 1.35
C ALA A 475 -3.67 20.39 0.03
N ALA A 476 -2.95 21.13 -0.83
CA ALA A 476 -3.45 21.55 -2.13
C ALA A 476 -3.68 20.38 -3.08
N ALA A 477 -2.77 19.40 -3.11
CA ALA A 477 -2.89 18.21 -3.94
C ALA A 477 -4.06 17.31 -3.51
N LEU A 478 -4.20 17.03 -2.21
CA LEU A 478 -5.29 16.24 -1.64
C LEU A 478 -6.65 16.89 -1.91
N LYS A 479 -6.79 18.18 -1.60
CA LYS A 479 -8.02 18.94 -1.86
C LYS A 479 -8.44 18.90 -3.32
N ALA A 480 -7.49 18.96 -4.25
CA ALA A 480 -7.78 18.98 -5.68
C ALA A 480 -8.39 17.68 -6.20
N VAL A 481 -8.21 16.57 -5.48
CA VAL A 481 -8.73 15.24 -5.85
C VAL A 481 -9.81 14.73 -4.87
N GLY A 482 -10.25 15.55 -3.92
CA GLY A 482 -11.28 15.21 -2.95
C GLY A 482 -10.85 14.21 -1.89
N LEU A 483 -9.60 14.28 -1.44
CA LEU A 483 -9.03 13.52 -0.33
C LEU A 483 -8.81 14.42 0.89
#